data_45908e409fca2d958a7dbfc7b83f0a9f
#
_entry.id   45908e409fca2d958a7dbfc7b83f0a9f
#
_cell.length_a   1.000
_cell.length_b   1.000
_cell.length_c   1.000
_cell.angle_alpha   90.00
_cell.angle_beta   90.00
_cell.angle_gamma   90.00
#
_symmetry.space_group_name_H-M   'P 1'
#
loop_
_entity.id
_entity.type
_entity.pdbx_description
1 polymer ?
#
loop_
_entity_poly.entity_id
_entity_poly.type
_entity_poly.pdbx_seq_one_letter_code
_entity_poly.pdbx_strand_id
1 'polypeptide(L)'
;MATQVFSNCGTYFGQYVISTDMSAVALSTAADALEKTAMGATVRTFKKGLYDTKANVEGYYSAGTGLISPILDETYFAIKDVPITIIPLTTQYVENCGAYSFPATIATWNSFGGVGEMMKFRATAETTATPAIPGYVAYYGTKTAVGTTYSTALQITGGAPAGKNIYCALHVFSHSAGGDTLDVTLQNDALVGFGDPTDCIAMTQSVAVGYEWKTDVGAAAHAEDFWRVKMVLSAEPISITFAVFFGIY
;
A
#
# COMPACT_ATOMS: atom_id res chain seq x y z
N MET A 1 -19.21 -18.19 -6.68
CA MET A 1 -18.16 -17.13 -6.78
C MET A 1 -18.33 -16.45 -8.12
N ALA A 2 -18.51 -15.15 -8.14
CA ALA A 2 -18.50 -14.40 -9.39
C ALA A 2 -17.04 -14.19 -9.80
N THR A 3 -16.68 -14.62 -11.01
CA THR A 3 -15.38 -14.33 -11.59
C THR A 3 -15.36 -12.86 -11.99
N GLN A 4 -14.52 -12.05 -11.38
CA GLN A 4 -14.34 -10.65 -11.79
C GLN A 4 -13.33 -10.57 -12.93
N VAL A 5 -13.68 -9.81 -13.96
CA VAL A 5 -12.72 -9.43 -15.00
C VAL A 5 -11.87 -8.29 -14.46
N PHE A 6 -10.56 -8.45 -14.51
CA PHE A 6 -9.61 -7.41 -14.15
C PHE A 6 -9.60 -6.32 -15.22
N SER A 7 -10.50 -5.34 -15.10
CA SER A 7 -10.69 -4.28 -16.10
C SER A 7 -10.09 -2.94 -15.67
N ASN A 8 -9.81 -2.78 -14.38
CA ASN A 8 -9.20 -1.58 -13.82
C ASN A 8 -8.43 -1.93 -12.55
N CYS A 9 -7.29 -1.29 -12.33
CA CYS A 9 -6.45 -1.51 -11.16
C CYS A 9 -5.93 -0.16 -10.65
N GLY A 10 -6.23 0.15 -9.39
CA GLY A 10 -5.59 1.25 -8.69
C GLY A 10 -4.18 0.84 -8.27
N THR A 11 -3.17 1.64 -8.57
CA THR A 11 -1.82 1.39 -8.10
C THR A 11 -1.18 2.69 -7.65
N TYR A 12 -0.73 2.69 -6.39
CA TYR A 12 0.03 3.76 -5.78
C TYR A 12 1.47 3.31 -5.63
N PHE A 13 2.40 4.17 -5.96
CA PHE A 13 3.82 3.96 -5.76
C PHE A 13 4.42 5.21 -5.10
N GLY A 14 4.81 5.08 -3.83
CA GLY A 14 5.21 6.23 -3.03
C GLY A 14 4.13 7.32 -3.03
N GLN A 15 4.49 8.50 -3.49
CA GLN A 15 3.58 9.66 -3.55
C GLN A 15 2.82 9.80 -4.88
N TYR A 16 2.80 8.77 -5.73
CA TYR A 16 2.22 8.86 -7.06
C TYR A 16 1.14 7.82 -7.31
N VAL A 17 0.12 8.24 -8.06
CA VAL A 17 -0.90 7.35 -8.63
C VAL A 17 -0.45 6.98 -10.04
N ILE A 18 -0.03 5.73 -10.23
CA ILE A 18 0.55 5.27 -11.51
C ILE A 18 -0.43 4.50 -12.39
N SER A 19 -1.66 4.29 -11.92
CA SER A 19 -2.67 3.48 -12.62
C SER A 19 -3.12 4.02 -13.98
N THR A 20 -3.00 5.32 -14.22
CA THR A 20 -3.47 5.95 -15.48
C THR A 20 -2.68 5.52 -16.71
N ASP A 21 -1.40 5.23 -16.54
CA ASP A 21 -0.49 4.88 -17.64
C ASP A 21 -0.19 3.38 -17.72
N MET A 22 -0.78 2.60 -16.79
CA MET A 22 -0.58 1.16 -16.72
C MET A 22 -1.51 0.41 -17.66
N SER A 23 -0.98 -0.59 -18.33
CA SER A 23 -1.73 -1.56 -19.12
C SER A 23 -1.87 -2.93 -18.43
N ALA A 24 -0.94 -3.25 -17.54
CA ALA A 24 -0.97 -4.49 -16.77
C ALA A 24 -0.22 -4.36 -15.44
N VAL A 25 -0.70 -5.08 -14.44
CA VAL A 25 0.02 -5.32 -13.18
C VAL A 25 -0.09 -6.80 -12.82
N ALA A 26 1.00 -7.40 -12.39
CA ALA A 26 1.01 -8.76 -11.89
C ALA A 26 1.75 -8.79 -10.56
N LEU A 27 1.06 -9.26 -9.51
CA LEU A 27 1.63 -9.46 -8.19
C LEU A 27 1.91 -10.96 -8.00
N SER A 28 3.14 -11.30 -7.63
CA SER A 28 3.53 -12.65 -7.28
C SER A 28 4.20 -12.66 -5.92
N THR A 29 3.85 -13.64 -5.09
CA THR A 29 4.53 -13.90 -3.83
C THR A 29 4.91 -15.38 -3.81
N ALA A 30 6.18 -15.66 -3.69
CA ALA A 30 6.73 -17.00 -3.55
C ALA A 30 7.37 -17.16 -2.17
N ALA A 31 7.43 -18.40 -1.68
CA ALA A 31 8.21 -18.75 -0.51
C ALA A 31 9.13 -19.89 -0.89
N ASP A 32 10.39 -19.77 -0.51
CA ASP A 32 11.33 -20.88 -0.69
C ASP A 32 10.89 -22.08 0.14
N ALA A 33 10.97 -23.26 -0.45
CA ALA A 33 10.73 -24.52 0.23
C ALA A 33 12.08 -25.21 0.51
N LEU A 34 12.57 -25.04 1.74
CA LEU A 34 13.82 -25.68 2.18
C LEU A 34 13.57 -27.13 2.58
N GLU A 35 14.20 -28.07 1.89
CA GLU A 35 14.08 -29.48 2.23
C GLU A 35 14.72 -29.77 3.58
N LYS A 36 13.96 -30.41 4.47
CA LYS A 36 14.38 -30.89 5.79
C LYS A 36 14.13 -32.39 5.92
N THR A 37 14.49 -33.16 4.91
CA THR A 37 14.30 -34.62 4.96
C THR A 37 15.42 -35.28 5.76
N ALA A 38 15.07 -36.04 6.81
CA ALA A 38 16.05 -36.80 7.57
C ALA A 38 16.38 -38.13 6.85
N MET A 39 17.59 -38.64 7.06
CA MET A 39 17.98 -39.96 6.56
C MET A 39 17.02 -41.04 7.08
N GLY A 40 16.51 -41.88 6.18
CA GLY A 40 15.52 -42.91 6.52
C GLY A 40 14.07 -42.49 6.46
N ALA A 41 13.76 -41.22 6.17
CA ALA A 41 12.39 -40.76 5.98
C ALA A 41 11.81 -41.30 4.65
N THR A 42 10.56 -41.75 4.68
CA THR A 42 9.83 -42.25 3.50
C THR A 42 9.14 -41.12 2.72
N VAL A 43 9.08 -39.92 3.28
CA VAL A 43 8.43 -38.73 2.70
C VAL A 43 9.35 -37.52 2.85
N ARG A 44 9.42 -36.70 1.81
CA ARG A 44 10.14 -35.43 1.85
C ARG A 44 9.39 -34.43 2.73
N THR A 45 10.10 -33.75 3.61
CA THR A 45 9.58 -32.69 4.44
C THR A 45 10.24 -31.35 4.09
N PHE A 46 9.46 -30.29 4.06
CA PHE A 46 9.93 -28.96 3.71
C PHE A 46 9.68 -27.98 4.85
N LYS A 47 10.59 -27.05 5.05
CA LYS A 47 10.38 -25.84 5.85
C LYS A 47 10.20 -24.66 4.92
N LYS A 48 9.36 -23.72 5.34
CA LYS A 48 9.20 -22.43 4.71
C LYS A 48 10.51 -21.65 4.83
N GLY A 49 11.02 -21.19 3.71
CA GLY A 49 12.16 -20.28 3.60
C GLY A 49 11.74 -18.82 3.53
N LEU A 50 12.54 -18.01 2.86
CA LEU A 50 12.28 -16.59 2.67
C LEU A 50 11.12 -16.36 1.69
N TYR A 51 10.41 -15.26 1.88
CA TYR A 51 9.43 -14.78 0.92
C TYR A 51 10.11 -13.92 -0.14
N ASP A 52 9.69 -14.09 -1.38
CA ASP A 52 10.01 -13.23 -2.50
C ASP A 52 8.69 -12.68 -3.07
N THR A 53 8.52 -11.38 -3.01
CA THR A 53 7.35 -10.71 -3.57
C THR A 53 7.78 -9.75 -4.64
N LYS A 54 7.15 -9.86 -5.81
CA LYS A 54 7.40 -9.03 -6.98
C LYS A 54 6.11 -8.50 -7.55
N ALA A 55 6.09 -7.21 -7.87
CA ALA A 55 5.07 -6.61 -8.68
C ALA A 55 5.67 -6.23 -10.03
N ASN A 56 5.19 -6.85 -11.10
CA ASN A 56 5.52 -6.48 -12.46
C ASN A 56 4.47 -5.50 -12.96
N VAL A 57 4.93 -4.33 -13.37
CA VAL A 57 4.10 -3.24 -13.87
C VAL A 57 4.47 -2.99 -15.34
N GLU A 58 3.48 -2.98 -16.21
CA GLU A 58 3.65 -2.68 -17.62
C GLU A 58 2.70 -1.56 -18.03
N GLY A 59 3.15 -0.70 -18.92
CA GLY A 59 2.33 0.41 -19.40
C GLY A 59 2.92 1.10 -20.62
N TYR A 60 2.34 2.25 -20.93
CA TYR A 60 2.82 3.08 -22.02
C TYR A 60 3.79 4.12 -21.47
N TYR A 61 4.92 4.26 -22.19
CA TYR A 61 5.93 5.24 -21.84
C TYR A 61 5.38 6.65 -22.06
N SER A 62 5.43 7.44 -21.01
CA SER A 62 5.10 8.87 -21.08
C SER A 62 6.26 9.68 -20.50
N ALA A 63 6.77 10.64 -21.27
CA ALA A 63 7.86 11.50 -20.87
C ALA A 63 7.32 12.88 -20.48
N GLY A 64 7.68 13.34 -19.30
CA GLY A 64 7.31 14.67 -18.78
C GLY A 64 7.30 14.67 -17.25
N THR A 65 7.38 15.86 -16.67
CA THR A 65 7.36 16.02 -15.21
C THR A 65 6.06 15.47 -14.61
N GLY A 66 6.18 14.59 -13.63
CA GLY A 66 5.05 13.96 -12.97
C GLY A 66 4.41 12.78 -13.73
N LEU A 67 4.97 12.38 -14.89
CA LEU A 67 4.54 11.21 -15.62
C LEU A 67 5.30 9.95 -15.18
N ILE A 68 4.75 8.77 -15.50
CA ILE A 68 5.18 7.49 -14.92
C ILE A 68 6.65 7.15 -15.18
N SER A 69 7.19 7.48 -16.36
CA SER A 69 8.54 7.09 -16.73
C SER A 69 9.61 7.80 -15.91
N PRO A 70 9.63 9.14 -15.77
CA PRO A 70 10.53 9.83 -14.87
C PRO A 70 10.37 9.42 -13.39
N ILE A 71 9.12 9.10 -12.98
CA ILE A 71 8.85 8.67 -11.61
C ILE A 71 9.56 7.35 -11.30
N LEU A 72 9.38 6.34 -12.16
CA LEU A 72 9.94 5.01 -11.92
C LEU A 72 11.44 4.95 -12.17
N ASP A 73 11.94 5.65 -13.18
CA ASP A 73 13.35 5.61 -13.60
C ASP A 73 14.23 6.57 -12.76
N GLU A 74 13.86 7.85 -12.69
CA GLU A 74 14.68 8.87 -12.05
C GLU A 74 14.44 8.99 -10.55
N THR A 75 13.17 8.83 -10.10
CA THR A 75 12.81 9.10 -8.71
C THR A 75 12.94 7.87 -7.83
N TYR A 76 12.47 6.70 -8.29
CA TYR A 76 12.35 5.51 -7.45
C TYR A 76 13.25 4.34 -7.84
N PHE A 77 14.01 4.43 -8.93
CA PHE A 77 14.94 3.37 -9.28
C PHE A 77 15.97 3.15 -8.18
N ALA A 78 16.06 1.92 -7.70
CA ALA A 78 16.95 1.50 -6.61
C ALA A 78 16.75 2.21 -5.24
N ILE A 79 15.71 3.05 -5.08
CA ILE A 79 15.33 3.57 -3.75
C ILE A 79 14.61 2.47 -2.99
N LYS A 80 14.96 2.30 -1.70
CA LYS A 80 14.42 1.26 -0.83
C LYS A 80 13.18 1.75 -0.08
N ASP A 81 12.36 0.78 0.30
CA ASP A 81 11.24 0.95 1.24
C ASP A 81 10.15 1.93 0.75
N VAL A 82 9.99 2.05 -0.56
CA VAL A 82 8.89 2.79 -1.15
C VAL A 82 7.62 1.92 -1.09
N PRO A 83 6.56 2.32 -0.40
CA PRO A 83 5.33 1.52 -0.37
C PRO A 83 4.68 1.49 -1.75
N ILE A 84 4.33 0.29 -2.19
CA ILE A 84 3.46 0.06 -3.33
C ILE A 84 2.14 -0.49 -2.84
N THR A 85 1.03 0.08 -3.29
CA THR A 85 -0.31 -0.39 -2.97
C THR A 85 -1.06 -0.71 -4.27
N ILE A 86 -1.54 -1.95 -4.39
CA ILE A 86 -2.24 -2.46 -5.57
C ILE A 86 -3.68 -2.80 -5.18
N ILE A 87 -4.63 -2.20 -5.88
CA ILE A 87 -6.07 -2.34 -5.65
C ILE A 87 -6.69 -3.09 -6.83
N PRO A 88 -6.95 -4.39 -6.73
CA PRO A 88 -7.43 -5.21 -7.84
C PRO A 88 -8.96 -5.10 -8.05
N LEU A 89 -9.50 -3.90 -8.07
CA LEU A 89 -10.93 -3.66 -8.24
C LEU A 89 -11.24 -2.82 -9.48
N THR A 90 -12.45 -3.00 -10.01
CA THR A 90 -12.97 -2.23 -11.16
C THR A 90 -13.28 -0.78 -10.83
N THR A 91 -13.48 -0.46 -9.57
CA THR A 91 -13.68 0.90 -9.06
C THR A 91 -12.43 1.32 -8.28
N GLN A 92 -11.66 2.22 -8.83
CA GLN A 92 -10.57 2.87 -8.11
C GLN A 92 -11.15 3.74 -7.00
N TYR A 93 -10.44 3.88 -5.89
CA TYR A 93 -10.67 4.93 -4.89
C TYR A 93 -11.93 4.77 -4.03
N VAL A 94 -12.31 3.54 -3.69
CA VAL A 94 -13.38 3.30 -2.72
C VAL A 94 -12.76 2.97 -1.36
N GLU A 95 -13.20 3.66 -0.32
CA GLU A 95 -12.84 3.31 1.06
C GLU A 95 -13.23 1.86 1.36
N ASN A 96 -12.38 1.20 2.15
CA ASN A 96 -12.55 -0.19 2.58
C ASN A 96 -12.49 -1.23 1.43
N CYS A 97 -11.95 -0.86 0.27
CA CYS A 97 -11.68 -1.84 -0.79
C CYS A 97 -10.45 -2.69 -0.46
N GLY A 98 -10.51 -3.97 -0.84
CA GLY A 98 -9.39 -4.89 -0.70
C GLY A 98 -8.20 -4.45 -1.54
N ALA A 99 -7.00 -4.53 -0.95
CA ALA A 99 -5.76 -4.14 -1.61
C ALA A 99 -4.60 -5.01 -1.11
N TYR A 100 -3.48 -4.92 -1.80
CA TYR A 100 -2.19 -5.48 -1.38
C TYR A 100 -1.17 -4.37 -1.28
N SER A 101 -0.37 -4.37 -0.22
CA SER A 101 0.70 -3.38 -0.08
C SER A 101 1.96 -4.00 0.51
N PHE A 102 3.12 -3.46 0.12
CA PHE A 102 4.42 -3.86 0.65
C PHE A 102 5.45 -2.77 0.36
N PRO A 103 6.51 -2.66 1.18
CA PRO A 103 7.64 -1.79 0.88
C PRO A 103 8.49 -2.44 -0.21
N ALA A 104 8.84 -1.68 -1.24
CA ALA A 104 9.50 -2.18 -2.43
C ALA A 104 10.66 -1.28 -2.88
N THR A 105 11.50 -1.84 -3.74
CA THR A 105 12.43 -1.11 -4.60
C THR A 105 12.15 -1.45 -6.04
N ILE A 106 12.32 -0.50 -6.95
CA ILE A 106 12.32 -0.80 -8.40
C ILE A 106 13.66 -1.46 -8.74
N ALA A 107 13.61 -2.77 -8.95
CA ALA A 107 14.78 -3.59 -9.22
C ALA A 107 15.15 -3.63 -10.69
N THR A 108 14.16 -3.56 -11.59
CA THR A 108 14.39 -3.52 -13.03
C THR A 108 13.50 -2.49 -13.69
N TRP A 109 14.05 -1.83 -14.68
CA TRP A 109 13.36 -0.88 -15.55
C TRP A 109 13.74 -1.16 -17.00
N ASN A 110 12.77 -1.39 -17.85
CA ASN A 110 12.95 -1.56 -19.27
C ASN A 110 11.98 -0.65 -20.01
N SER A 111 12.48 0.19 -20.87
CA SER A 111 11.71 1.12 -21.68
C SER A 111 12.05 0.96 -23.15
N PHE A 112 11.17 1.50 -24.00
CA PHE A 112 11.26 1.53 -25.45
C PHE A 112 10.82 0.24 -26.15
N GLY A 113 10.57 0.39 -27.44
CA GLY A 113 10.13 -0.65 -28.36
C GLY A 113 10.73 -0.46 -29.75
N GLY A 114 10.23 -1.17 -30.74
CA GLY A 114 10.62 -1.04 -32.13
C GLY A 114 10.21 0.31 -32.74
N VAL A 115 10.96 0.76 -33.75
CA VAL A 115 10.61 1.98 -34.50
C VAL A 115 9.24 1.79 -35.16
N GLY A 116 8.32 2.73 -34.90
CA GLY A 116 6.94 2.69 -35.43
C GLY A 116 5.93 2.03 -34.48
N GLU A 117 6.36 1.54 -33.31
CA GLU A 117 5.48 1.02 -32.25
C GLU A 117 5.24 2.05 -31.14
N MET A 118 4.14 1.88 -30.41
CA MET A 118 3.94 2.65 -29.19
C MET A 118 5.01 2.27 -28.17
N MET A 119 5.68 3.27 -27.62
CA MET A 119 6.68 3.06 -26.59
C MET A 119 6.01 2.49 -25.32
N LYS A 120 6.58 1.43 -24.82
CA LYS A 120 6.12 0.75 -23.59
C LYS A 120 7.22 0.79 -22.53
N PHE A 121 6.81 0.67 -21.28
CA PHE A 121 7.72 0.39 -20.19
C PHE A 121 7.32 -0.89 -19.48
N ARG A 122 8.29 -1.51 -18.84
CA ARG A 122 8.12 -2.62 -17.90
C ARG A 122 9.03 -2.37 -16.71
N ALA A 123 8.46 -2.39 -15.51
CA ALA A 123 9.18 -2.27 -14.27
C ALA A 123 8.88 -3.46 -13.35
N THR A 124 9.86 -3.89 -12.58
CA THR A 124 9.68 -4.88 -11.51
C THR A 124 10.00 -4.21 -10.18
N ALA A 125 9.02 -4.15 -9.30
CA ALA A 125 9.18 -3.76 -7.92
C ALA A 125 9.36 -5.03 -7.06
N GLU A 126 10.44 -5.11 -6.32
CA GLU A 126 10.76 -6.23 -5.42
C GLU A 126 10.64 -5.80 -3.97
N THR A 127 10.15 -6.68 -3.11
CA THR A 127 10.02 -6.38 -1.68
C THR A 127 11.38 -6.16 -1.02
N THR A 128 11.42 -5.23 -0.07
CA THR A 128 12.63 -4.93 0.71
C THR A 128 12.59 -5.49 2.12
N ALA A 129 11.41 -5.73 2.69
CA ALA A 129 11.27 -6.12 4.09
C ALA A 129 10.16 -7.14 4.37
N THR A 130 8.99 -7.00 3.75
CA THR A 130 7.81 -7.83 4.04
C THR A 130 7.18 -8.33 2.75
N PRO A 131 6.54 -9.52 2.73
CA PRO A 131 5.77 -9.96 1.58
C PRO A 131 4.61 -8.99 1.31
N ALA A 132 3.90 -9.17 0.19
CA ALA A 132 2.67 -8.43 -0.04
C ALA A 132 1.66 -8.73 1.07
N ILE A 133 1.27 -7.69 1.78
CA ILE A 133 0.30 -7.76 2.86
C ILE A 133 -1.10 -7.56 2.27
N PRO A 134 -2.00 -8.54 2.38
CA PRO A 134 -3.40 -8.33 2.06
C PRO A 134 -4.03 -7.41 3.10
N GLY A 135 -4.84 -6.46 2.66
CA GLY A 135 -5.47 -5.49 3.54
C GLY A 135 -6.50 -4.65 2.80
N TYR A 136 -6.67 -3.42 3.26
CA TYR A 136 -7.71 -2.51 2.80
C TYR A 136 -7.18 -1.10 2.60
N VAL A 137 -7.70 -0.39 1.59
CA VAL A 137 -7.56 1.07 1.51
C VAL A 137 -8.61 1.69 2.43
N ALA A 138 -8.20 2.06 3.64
CA ALA A 138 -9.09 2.61 4.66
C ALA A 138 -9.55 4.03 4.36
N TYR A 139 -8.75 4.77 3.58
CA TYR A 139 -9.10 6.11 3.13
C TYR A 139 -8.42 6.43 1.80
N TYR A 140 -9.16 7.11 0.92
CA TYR A 140 -8.64 7.81 -0.25
C TYR A 140 -9.47 9.06 -0.49
N GLY A 141 -8.84 10.19 -0.68
CA GLY A 141 -9.56 11.42 -1.02
C GLY A 141 -8.79 12.69 -0.70
N THR A 142 -9.45 13.81 -0.96
CA THR A 142 -8.94 15.14 -0.65
C THR A 142 -9.64 15.69 0.59
N LYS A 143 -8.86 16.21 1.52
CA LYS A 143 -9.36 16.96 2.68
C LYS A 143 -9.03 18.44 2.51
N THR A 144 -10.04 19.28 2.79
CA THR A 144 -9.96 20.75 2.62
C THR A 144 -10.37 21.53 3.85
N ALA A 145 -10.73 20.86 4.94
CA ALA A 145 -11.16 21.49 6.18
C ALA A 145 -10.24 21.15 7.33
N VAL A 146 -9.88 22.15 8.12
CA VAL A 146 -9.13 22.01 9.38
C VAL A 146 -9.94 21.21 10.40
N GLY A 147 -9.25 20.47 11.24
CA GLY A 147 -9.81 19.74 12.35
C GLY A 147 -9.69 18.23 12.20
N THR A 148 -10.39 17.52 13.08
CA THR A 148 -10.37 16.06 13.12
C THR A 148 -11.51 15.49 12.28
N THR A 149 -11.17 14.57 11.38
CA THR A 149 -12.13 13.79 10.59
C THR A 149 -11.76 12.31 10.65
N TYR A 150 -12.71 11.45 10.27
CA TYR A 150 -12.53 10.00 10.31
C TYR A 150 -12.91 9.39 8.97
N SER A 151 -12.29 8.27 8.62
CA SER A 151 -12.74 7.41 7.54
C SER A 151 -13.99 6.63 7.94
N THR A 152 -14.64 6.00 6.97
CA THR A 152 -15.69 5.02 7.23
C THR A 152 -15.11 3.84 8.00
N ALA A 153 -15.83 3.39 9.05
CA ALA A 153 -15.42 2.25 9.83
C ALA A 153 -15.44 0.96 8.99
N LEU A 154 -14.42 0.15 9.13
CA LEU A 154 -14.33 -1.20 8.57
C LEU A 154 -14.45 -2.22 9.69
N GLN A 155 -15.28 -3.24 9.51
CA GLN A 155 -15.35 -4.37 10.44
C GLN A 155 -14.42 -5.50 9.96
N ILE A 156 -13.50 -5.90 10.84
CA ILE A 156 -12.65 -7.09 10.67
C ILE A 156 -12.87 -7.95 11.89
N THR A 157 -13.72 -8.98 11.76
CA THR A 157 -14.09 -9.86 12.87
C THR A 157 -12.86 -10.53 13.49
N GLY A 158 -12.68 -10.37 14.80
CA GLY A 158 -11.53 -10.89 15.53
C GLY A 158 -10.29 -9.99 15.48
N GLY A 159 -10.38 -8.82 14.87
CA GLY A 159 -9.31 -7.82 14.84
C GLY A 159 -7.94 -8.34 14.42
N ALA A 160 -6.89 -7.86 15.07
CA ALA A 160 -5.53 -8.36 14.95
C ALA A 160 -5.20 -9.24 16.18
N PRO A 161 -5.29 -10.58 16.06
CA PRO A 161 -4.97 -11.48 17.16
C PRO A 161 -3.51 -11.40 17.57
N ALA A 162 -3.20 -11.83 18.80
CA ALA A 162 -1.83 -11.86 19.31
C ALA A 162 -0.87 -12.59 18.34
N GLY A 163 0.29 -12.02 18.11
CA GLY A 163 1.32 -12.54 17.19
C GLY A 163 1.10 -12.19 15.72
N LYS A 164 0.07 -11.40 15.41
CA LYS A 164 -0.08 -10.74 14.11
C LYS A 164 0.44 -9.31 14.20
N ASN A 165 1.02 -8.85 13.11
CA ASN A 165 1.48 -7.48 12.97
C ASN A 165 0.47 -6.67 12.17
N ILE A 166 0.37 -5.39 12.51
CA ILE A 166 -0.40 -4.41 11.75
C ILE A 166 0.57 -3.64 10.87
N TYR A 167 0.23 -3.47 9.61
CA TYR A 167 1.00 -2.73 8.62
C TYR A 167 0.18 -1.57 8.11
N CYS A 168 0.80 -0.42 7.95
CA CYS A 168 0.14 0.78 7.45
C CYS A 168 1.02 1.47 6.42
N ALA A 169 0.41 1.89 5.29
CA ALA A 169 1.04 2.73 4.29
C ALA A 169 0.26 4.04 4.14
N LEU A 170 0.98 5.14 4.16
CA LEU A 170 0.47 6.47 3.84
C LEU A 170 1.07 6.90 2.50
N HIS A 171 0.21 7.37 1.59
CA HIS A 171 0.58 7.95 0.31
C HIS A 171 0.00 9.36 0.24
N VAL A 172 0.82 10.40 0.21
CA VAL A 172 0.38 11.79 0.07
C VAL A 172 0.68 12.27 -1.34
N PHE A 173 -0.37 12.38 -2.17
CA PHE A 173 -0.27 12.68 -3.60
C PHE A 173 -0.18 14.15 -3.91
N SER A 174 -0.90 14.98 -3.15
CA SER A 174 -0.81 16.43 -3.24
C SER A 174 -0.92 17.05 -1.87
N HIS A 175 -0.25 18.16 -1.69
CA HIS A 175 -0.24 18.93 -0.45
C HIS A 175 -0.20 20.41 -0.80
N SER A 176 -1.13 21.20 -0.27
CA SER A 176 -1.12 22.65 -0.43
C SER A 176 0.13 23.26 0.22
N ALA A 177 0.61 24.34 -0.33
CA ALA A 177 1.71 25.08 0.29
C ALA A 177 1.19 25.94 1.45
N GLY A 178 1.97 26.07 2.53
CA GLY A 178 1.64 27.06 3.56
C GLY A 178 1.74 26.63 5.01
N GLY A 179 2.42 25.52 5.32
CA GLY A 179 2.61 25.07 6.70
C GLY A 179 1.47 24.21 7.24
N ASP A 180 0.61 23.73 6.36
CA ASP A 180 -0.43 22.76 6.66
C ASP A 180 0.18 21.45 7.14
N THR A 181 -0.48 20.77 8.07
CA THR A 181 -0.04 19.45 8.52
C THR A 181 -1.17 18.43 8.44
N LEU A 182 -0.78 17.19 8.17
CA LEU A 182 -1.67 16.04 8.20
C LEU A 182 -1.12 15.02 9.19
N ASP A 183 -1.87 14.76 10.25
CA ASP A 183 -1.63 13.67 11.17
C ASP A 183 -2.61 12.53 10.89
N VAL A 184 -2.08 11.32 10.69
CA VAL A 184 -2.85 10.12 10.38
C VAL A 184 -2.63 9.09 11.47
N THR A 185 -3.71 8.57 12.05
CA THR A 185 -3.65 7.51 13.06
C THR A 185 -4.66 6.41 12.71
N LEU A 186 -4.20 5.18 12.66
CA LEU A 186 -5.05 4.00 12.58
C LEU A 186 -5.59 3.69 13.98
N GLN A 187 -6.90 3.59 14.11
CA GLN A 187 -7.61 3.31 15.37
C GLN A 187 -8.44 2.04 15.25
N ASN A 188 -8.57 1.32 16.37
CA ASN A 188 -9.57 0.25 16.52
C ASN A 188 -10.48 0.46 17.75
N ASP A 189 -11.64 -0.19 17.75
CA ASP A 189 -12.63 -0.17 18.85
C ASP A 189 -13.51 -1.43 18.79
N ALA A 190 -14.06 -1.81 19.91
CA ALA A 190 -15.05 -2.88 20.02
C ALA A 190 -16.40 -2.52 19.35
N LEU A 191 -16.70 -1.23 19.26
CA LEU A 191 -17.97 -0.71 18.76
C LEU A 191 -17.78 0.20 17.56
N VAL A 192 -18.69 0.11 16.61
CA VAL A 192 -18.69 0.96 15.39
C VAL A 192 -18.77 2.46 15.72
N GLY A 193 -19.26 2.82 16.89
CA GLY A 193 -19.35 4.20 17.34
C GLY A 193 -18.03 4.81 17.84
N PHE A 194 -16.99 3.98 18.03
CA PHE A 194 -15.68 4.42 18.54
C PHE A 194 -15.79 5.27 19.81
N GLY A 195 -16.42 4.70 20.84
CA GLY A 195 -16.60 5.37 22.12
C GLY A 195 -15.32 5.47 22.95
N ASP A 196 -14.42 4.46 22.82
CA ASP A 196 -13.14 4.38 23.52
C ASP A 196 -12.05 3.80 22.58
N PRO A 197 -11.70 4.50 21.50
CA PRO A 197 -10.80 3.97 20.48
C PRO A 197 -9.35 3.87 20.96
N THR A 198 -8.70 2.78 20.60
CA THR A 198 -7.27 2.58 20.78
C THR A 198 -6.51 3.02 19.54
N ASP A 199 -5.50 3.87 19.72
CA ASP A 199 -4.55 4.25 18.66
C ASP A 199 -3.57 3.11 18.41
N CYS A 200 -3.60 2.50 17.22
CA CYS A 200 -2.75 1.36 16.86
C CYS A 200 -1.45 1.81 16.19
N ILE A 201 -1.54 2.60 15.15
CA ILE A 201 -0.38 3.14 14.44
C ILE A 201 -0.60 4.63 14.18
N ALA A 202 0.29 5.47 14.70
CA ALA A 202 0.38 6.89 14.34
C ALA A 202 1.46 7.07 13.27
N MET A 203 1.09 7.60 12.11
CA MET A 203 2.03 7.98 11.06
C MET A 203 2.80 9.24 11.48
N THR A 204 3.93 9.49 10.86
CA THR A 204 4.66 10.74 11.05
C THR A 204 3.85 11.88 10.44
N GLN A 205 3.80 13.03 11.12
CA GLN A 205 3.12 14.21 10.61
C GLN A 205 3.65 14.57 9.23
N SER A 206 2.75 14.66 8.25
CA SER A 206 3.09 15.07 6.89
C SER A 206 2.94 16.58 6.73
N VAL A 207 3.95 17.20 6.14
CA VAL A 207 4.01 18.64 5.81
C VAL A 207 4.23 18.88 4.32
N ALA A 208 4.29 17.81 3.53
CA ALA A 208 4.54 17.83 2.08
C ALA A 208 4.01 16.55 1.43
N VAL A 209 4.05 16.50 0.11
CA VAL A 209 3.88 15.24 -0.64
C VAL A 209 4.94 14.22 -0.19
N GLY A 210 4.55 12.96 -0.11
CA GLY A 210 5.46 11.93 0.39
C GLY A 210 4.76 10.61 0.64
N TYR A 211 5.46 9.74 1.35
CA TYR A 211 4.95 8.42 1.73
C TYR A 211 5.59 7.93 3.01
N GLU A 212 4.92 7.00 3.66
CA GLU A 212 5.45 6.33 4.84
C GLU A 212 4.94 4.89 4.90
N TRP A 213 5.80 3.99 5.37
CA TRP A 213 5.45 2.62 5.72
C TRP A 213 5.74 2.40 7.19
N LYS A 214 4.75 1.97 7.95
CA LYS A 214 4.90 1.62 9.37
C LYS A 214 4.35 0.26 9.68
N THR A 215 4.94 -0.34 10.70
CA THR A 215 4.52 -1.65 11.23
C THR A 215 4.43 -1.56 12.74
N ASP A 216 3.34 -2.06 13.30
CA ASP A 216 3.25 -2.39 14.72
C ASP A 216 3.56 -3.88 14.88
N VAL A 217 4.73 -4.17 15.45
CA VAL A 217 5.28 -5.52 15.56
C VAL A 217 5.08 -6.07 16.96
N GLY A 218 4.33 -7.17 17.06
CA GLY A 218 4.27 -7.97 18.27
C GLY A 218 3.62 -7.30 19.46
N ALA A 219 2.87 -6.24 19.22
CA ALA A 219 2.13 -5.53 20.22
C ALA A 219 1.04 -6.40 20.88
N ALA A 220 0.49 -5.89 21.95
CA ALA A 220 -0.72 -6.44 22.55
C ALA A 220 -1.78 -6.66 21.49
N ALA A 221 -2.55 -7.73 21.61
CA ALA A 221 -3.60 -8.04 20.65
C ALA A 221 -4.54 -6.83 20.47
N HIS A 222 -4.66 -6.35 19.25
CA HIS A 222 -5.71 -5.41 18.88
C HIS A 222 -6.93 -6.23 18.44
N ALA A 223 -7.60 -6.84 19.40
CA ALA A 223 -8.65 -7.82 19.16
C ALA A 223 -10.00 -7.20 18.78
N GLU A 224 -10.06 -5.89 18.73
CA GLU A 224 -11.30 -5.14 18.48
C GLU A 224 -11.69 -5.20 17.01
N ASP A 225 -12.98 -5.32 16.74
CA ASP A 225 -13.50 -5.64 15.42
C ASP A 225 -13.54 -4.45 14.43
N PHE A 226 -13.67 -3.23 14.95
CA PHE A 226 -13.87 -2.05 14.08
C PHE A 226 -12.61 -1.22 13.95
N TRP A 227 -12.31 -0.83 12.73
CA TRP A 227 -11.10 -0.12 12.33
C TRP A 227 -11.46 1.15 11.57
N ARG A 228 -10.77 2.25 11.84
CA ARG A 228 -10.89 3.50 11.10
C ARG A 228 -9.57 4.26 11.06
N VAL A 229 -9.48 5.22 10.16
CA VAL A 229 -8.40 6.22 10.12
C VAL A 229 -8.90 7.52 10.75
N LYS A 230 -8.20 8.00 11.76
CA LYS A 230 -8.33 9.35 12.29
C LYS A 230 -7.37 10.26 11.55
N MET A 231 -7.86 11.38 11.06
CA MET A 231 -7.11 12.37 10.29
C MET A 231 -7.28 13.72 10.96
N VAL A 232 -6.16 14.36 11.29
CA VAL A 232 -6.16 15.70 11.89
C VAL A 232 -5.40 16.63 10.95
N LEU A 233 -6.07 17.70 10.53
CA LEU A 233 -5.52 18.71 9.65
C LEU A 233 -5.41 20.03 10.40
N SER A 234 -4.25 20.70 10.29
CA SER A 234 -3.99 22.00 10.90
C SER A 234 -3.81 23.08 9.84
N ALA A 235 -4.20 24.29 10.14
CA ALA A 235 -4.05 25.50 9.34
C ALA A 235 -4.88 25.53 8.02
N GLU A 236 -5.24 26.72 7.58
CA GLU A 236 -5.94 26.99 6.31
C GLU A 236 -5.15 28.03 5.48
N PRO A 237 -5.24 28.00 4.15
CA PRO A 237 -6.04 27.11 3.32
C PRO A 237 -5.38 25.73 3.17
N ILE A 238 -6.16 24.67 3.28
CA ILE A 238 -5.67 23.31 3.21
C ILE A 238 -6.30 22.56 2.02
N SER A 239 -5.48 21.81 1.30
CA SER A 239 -5.93 20.85 0.30
C SER A 239 -4.90 19.73 0.21
N ILE A 240 -5.19 18.60 0.85
CA ILE A 240 -4.30 17.45 0.87
C ILE A 240 -5.05 16.25 0.30
N THR A 241 -4.48 15.63 -0.75
CA THR A 241 -4.99 14.38 -1.34
C THR A 241 -4.06 13.25 -0.95
N PHE A 242 -4.63 12.21 -0.33
CA PHE A 242 -3.85 11.10 0.19
C PHE A 242 -4.65 9.80 0.23
N ALA A 243 -3.93 8.69 0.38
CA ALA A 243 -4.50 7.38 0.64
C ALA A 243 -3.84 6.73 1.87
N VAL A 244 -4.61 5.94 2.59
CA VAL A 244 -4.14 5.14 3.72
C VAL A 244 -4.52 3.69 3.47
N PHE A 245 -3.52 2.82 3.41
CA PHE A 245 -3.68 1.37 3.42
C PHE A 245 -3.39 0.84 4.82
N PHE A 246 -4.11 -0.19 5.25
CA PHE A 246 -3.67 -1.03 6.35
C PHE A 246 -3.96 -2.51 6.09
N GLY A 247 -3.16 -3.37 6.71
CA GLY A 247 -3.33 -4.81 6.65
C GLY A 247 -2.85 -5.49 7.93
N ILE A 248 -3.35 -6.68 8.18
CA ILE A 248 -3.01 -7.52 9.33
C ILE A 248 -2.42 -8.83 8.82
N TYR A 249 -1.18 -9.14 9.27
CA TYR A 249 -0.49 -10.33 8.77
C TYR A 249 0.33 -11.07 9.82
#